data_1a92a485de91d784899c4219b12e71e5
#
_entry.id   1a92a485de91d784899c4219b12e71e5
#
_cell.length_a   1.000
_cell.length_b   1.000
_cell.length_c   1.000
_cell.angle_alpha   90.00
_cell.angle_beta   90.00
_cell.angle_gamma   90.00
#
_symmetry.space_group_name_H-M   'P 1'
#
loop_
_entity.id
_entity.type
_entity.pdbx_description
1 polymer ?
#
loop_
_entity_poly.entity_id
_entity_poly.type
_entity_poly.pdbx_seq_one_letter_code
_entity_poly.pdbx_strand_id
1 'polypeptide(L)'
;MWKTHRDGDEYARCAADPFYYVERYVHIECPEAQTLLQPFRLWPAQRPALEAMATRRRVMVLKARQLGMTWLALAEASRLLLCRPGRTVVCISRAENEARELVRRLGVIFGAMPRLIQPERQAPEGWEGPVFRQNRMDLTIRFADGPPSVCRAFATSPGAARGFTADLILLDEWAFQPGDREVWASLLPLVNRPGGGRVIGLSTMRLGTLFARLW
;
A
#
# COMPACT_ATOMS: atom_id res chain seq x y z
N MET A 1 -4.27 13.33 18.58
CA MET A 1 -3.84 14.68 18.20
C MET A 1 -2.32 14.72 18.32
N TRP A 2 -1.58 14.91 17.25
CA TRP A 2 -0.11 14.87 17.23
C TRP A 2 0.45 15.96 18.14
N LYS A 3 1.30 15.60 19.12
CA LYS A 3 1.70 16.52 20.21
C LYS A 3 2.68 17.61 19.82
N THR A 4 3.31 17.54 18.65
CA THR A 4 4.16 18.64 18.17
C THR A 4 3.51 19.29 16.95
N HIS A 5 3.25 20.60 17.00
CA HIS A 5 2.61 21.36 15.91
C HIS A 5 3.27 21.16 14.53
N ARG A 6 4.59 20.99 14.48
CA ARG A 6 5.34 20.79 13.22
C ARG A 6 5.11 19.43 12.57
N ASP A 7 5.03 18.36 13.37
CA ASP A 7 4.87 17.00 12.82
C ASP A 7 3.41 16.74 12.40
N GLY A 8 2.44 17.31 13.13
CA GLY A 8 1.02 17.23 12.75
C GLY A 8 0.72 17.86 11.39
N ASP A 9 1.35 19.00 11.11
CA ASP A 9 1.21 19.70 9.83
C ASP A 9 1.83 18.88 8.68
N GLU A 10 2.94 18.18 8.92
CA GLU A 10 3.60 17.36 7.90
C GLU A 10 2.78 16.11 7.54
N TYR A 11 2.21 15.41 8.53
CA TYR A 11 1.31 14.28 8.26
C TYR A 11 0.04 14.74 7.56
N ALA A 12 -0.52 15.89 7.93
CA ALA A 12 -1.69 16.46 7.26
C ALA A 12 -1.39 16.80 5.79
N ARG A 13 -0.22 17.37 5.52
CA ARG A 13 0.25 17.64 4.16
C ARG A 13 0.45 16.38 3.35
N CYS A 14 1.12 15.37 3.91
CA CYS A 14 1.27 14.06 3.30
C CYS A 14 -0.09 13.38 3.03
N ALA A 15 -1.06 13.52 3.94
CA ALA A 15 -2.40 12.99 3.76
C ALA A 15 -3.16 13.66 2.61
N ALA A 16 -2.97 14.97 2.43
CA ALA A 16 -3.65 15.79 1.42
C ALA A 16 -3.04 15.66 0.02
N ASP A 17 -1.71 15.54 -0.06
CA ASP A 17 -0.97 15.54 -1.33
C ASP A 17 -0.18 14.23 -1.51
N PRO A 18 -0.68 13.29 -2.31
CA PRO A 18 0.01 12.03 -2.60
C PRO A 18 1.32 12.22 -3.38
N PHE A 19 1.42 13.27 -4.22
CA PHE A 19 2.63 13.55 -4.99
C PHE A 19 3.74 14.06 -4.06
N TYR A 20 3.39 14.99 -3.17
CA TYR A 20 4.32 15.47 -2.15
C TYR A 20 4.85 14.32 -1.31
N TYR A 21 3.96 13.45 -0.81
CA TYR A 21 4.36 12.29 -0.01
C TYR A 21 5.33 11.38 -0.76
N VAL A 22 4.99 11.01 -2.00
CA VAL A 22 5.82 10.09 -2.78
C VAL A 22 7.17 10.69 -3.11
N GLU A 23 7.21 11.90 -3.68
CA GLU A 23 8.43 12.50 -4.17
C GLU A 23 9.36 12.98 -3.03
N ARG A 24 8.82 13.22 -1.83
CA ARG A 24 9.57 13.70 -0.67
C ARG A 24 10.10 12.57 0.20
N TYR A 25 9.34 11.49 0.37
CA TYR A 25 9.62 10.50 1.39
C TYR A 25 9.82 9.09 0.87
N VAL A 26 9.17 8.71 -0.24
CA VAL A 26 9.23 7.33 -0.70
C VAL A 26 10.54 7.04 -1.40
N HIS A 27 11.17 5.95 -0.98
CA HIS A 27 12.30 5.35 -1.67
C HIS A 27 11.93 3.94 -2.10
N ILE A 28 12.47 3.51 -3.21
CA ILE A 28 12.25 2.20 -3.80
C ILE A 28 13.57 1.52 -4.10
N GLU A 29 13.55 0.20 -4.14
CA GLU A 29 14.71 -0.57 -4.58
C GLU A 29 14.84 -0.53 -6.10
N CYS A 30 16.01 -0.17 -6.56
CA CYS A 30 16.40 -0.13 -7.97
C CYS A 30 17.71 -0.92 -8.13
N PRO A 31 17.66 -2.23 -8.43
CA PRO A 31 18.84 -3.08 -8.51
C PRO A 31 19.88 -2.63 -9.54
N GLU A 32 19.45 -1.88 -10.55
CA GLU A 32 20.30 -1.39 -11.64
C GLU A 32 21.00 -0.07 -11.30
N ALA A 33 20.65 0.56 -10.16
CA ALA A 33 21.25 1.82 -9.74
C ALA A 33 22.55 1.60 -8.93
N GLN A 34 23.36 2.64 -8.82
CA GLN A 34 24.59 2.62 -8.00
C GLN A 34 24.34 2.30 -6.52
N THR A 35 23.23 2.79 -5.98
CA THR A 35 22.73 2.43 -4.65
C THR A 35 21.38 1.76 -4.78
N LEU A 36 21.19 0.65 -4.06
CA LEU A 36 19.97 -0.15 -4.15
C LEU A 36 18.71 0.69 -3.86
N LEU A 37 18.76 1.59 -2.88
CA LEU A 37 17.64 2.41 -2.45
C LEU A 37 17.71 3.79 -3.12
N GLN A 38 16.67 4.13 -3.90
CA GLN A 38 16.57 5.37 -4.65
C GLN A 38 15.30 6.15 -4.28
N PRO A 39 15.34 7.51 -4.28
CA PRO A 39 14.12 8.31 -4.21
C PRO A 39 13.15 7.95 -5.34
N PHE A 40 11.88 7.79 -5.03
CA PHE A 40 10.88 7.44 -6.05
C PHE A 40 10.51 8.67 -6.88
N ARG A 41 11.22 8.86 -7.98
CA ARG A 41 10.92 9.89 -8.98
C ARG A 41 9.82 9.40 -9.90
N LEU A 42 8.67 10.08 -9.87
CA LEU A 42 7.51 9.69 -10.68
C LEU A 42 7.72 9.99 -12.16
N TRP A 43 7.51 8.99 -12.99
CA TRP A 43 7.43 9.19 -14.43
C TRP A 43 6.10 9.87 -14.80
N PRO A 44 6.01 10.55 -15.97
CA PRO A 44 4.78 11.22 -16.39
C PRO A 44 3.55 10.29 -16.39
N ALA A 45 3.70 9.02 -16.84
CA ALA A 45 2.63 8.04 -16.86
C ALA A 45 2.19 7.53 -15.47
N GLN A 46 3.03 7.64 -14.44
CA GLN A 46 2.71 7.23 -13.07
C GLN A 46 1.87 8.29 -12.33
N ARG A 47 1.97 9.56 -12.71
CA ARG A 47 1.25 10.65 -12.02
C ARG A 47 -0.27 10.49 -12.09
N PRO A 48 -0.92 10.32 -13.27
CA PRO A 48 -2.36 10.10 -13.34
C PRO A 48 -2.78 8.79 -12.65
N ALA A 49 -1.93 7.76 -12.65
CA ALA A 49 -2.21 6.53 -11.92
C ALA A 49 -2.21 6.75 -10.40
N LEU A 50 -1.25 7.50 -9.85
CA LEU A 50 -1.22 7.85 -8.43
C LEU A 50 -2.43 8.67 -8.01
N GLU A 51 -2.80 9.67 -8.81
CA GLU A 51 -3.99 10.49 -8.58
C GLU A 51 -5.26 9.62 -8.54
N ALA A 52 -5.41 8.73 -9.51
CA ALA A 52 -6.55 7.80 -9.53
C ALA A 52 -6.55 6.88 -8.30
N MET A 53 -5.40 6.30 -7.93
CA MET A 53 -5.25 5.45 -6.74
C MET A 53 -5.61 6.19 -5.45
N ALA A 54 -5.28 7.48 -5.35
CA ALA A 54 -5.55 8.28 -4.16
C ALA A 54 -7.02 8.72 -4.05
N THR A 55 -7.72 8.92 -5.18
CA THR A 55 -9.03 9.59 -5.21
C THR A 55 -10.19 8.67 -5.62
N ARG A 56 -9.95 7.64 -6.44
CA ARG A 56 -11.01 6.78 -6.96
C ARG A 56 -11.25 5.56 -6.07
N ARG A 57 -12.49 5.11 -6.01
CA ARG A 57 -12.85 3.91 -5.22
C ARG A 57 -12.37 2.60 -5.85
N ARG A 58 -12.29 2.55 -7.17
CA ARG A 58 -11.86 1.38 -7.93
C ARG A 58 -10.93 1.82 -9.03
N VAL A 59 -9.73 1.28 -9.03
CA VAL A 59 -8.71 1.57 -10.02
C VAL A 59 -8.18 0.26 -10.57
N MET A 60 -8.16 0.15 -11.86
CA MET A 60 -7.50 -0.92 -12.58
C MET A 60 -6.34 -0.34 -13.38
N VAL A 61 -5.19 -0.97 -13.30
CA VAL A 61 -3.99 -0.55 -14.03
C VAL A 61 -3.48 -1.71 -14.86
N LEU A 62 -3.68 -1.61 -16.15
CA LEU A 62 -2.98 -2.48 -17.10
C LEU A 62 -1.55 -1.94 -17.26
N LYS A 63 -0.58 -2.77 -16.95
CA LYS A 63 0.82 -2.38 -16.95
C LYS A 63 1.69 -3.36 -17.75
N ALA A 64 2.81 -2.89 -18.28
CA ALA A 64 3.92 -3.75 -18.62
C ALA A 64 4.72 -4.11 -17.35
N ARG A 65 5.62 -5.07 -17.45
CA ARG A 65 6.52 -5.42 -16.36
C ARG A 65 7.52 -4.29 -16.10
N GLN A 66 8.04 -4.21 -14.88
CA GLN A 66 9.12 -3.31 -14.47
C GLN A 66 8.83 -1.79 -14.58
N LEU A 67 7.56 -1.40 -14.67
CA LEU A 67 7.15 0.01 -14.69
C LEU A 67 6.97 0.63 -13.29
N GLY A 68 7.39 -0.03 -12.22
CA GLY A 68 7.29 0.49 -10.86
C GLY A 68 5.86 0.62 -10.30
N MET A 69 4.83 0.10 -11.00
CA MET A 69 3.42 0.31 -10.61
C MET A 69 3.06 -0.37 -9.30
N THR A 70 3.67 -1.51 -8.96
CA THR A 70 3.50 -2.14 -7.64
C THR A 70 4.09 -1.26 -6.54
N TRP A 71 5.27 -0.66 -6.76
CA TRP A 71 5.84 0.32 -5.83
C TRP A 71 4.94 1.54 -5.65
N LEU A 72 4.33 2.03 -6.73
CA LEU A 72 3.40 3.16 -6.70
C LEU A 72 2.16 2.85 -5.84
N ALA A 73 1.55 1.67 -6.02
CA ALA A 73 0.41 1.24 -5.23
C ALA A 73 0.78 1.03 -3.75
N LEU A 74 1.98 0.49 -3.46
CA LEU A 74 2.49 0.38 -2.09
C LEU A 74 2.82 1.74 -1.47
N ALA A 75 3.28 2.72 -2.26
CA ALA A 75 3.47 4.10 -1.81
C ALA A 75 2.14 4.74 -1.38
N GLU A 76 1.06 4.55 -2.15
CA GLU A 76 -0.28 5.01 -1.74
C GLU A 76 -0.81 4.25 -0.52
N ALA A 77 -0.57 2.94 -0.44
CA ALA A 77 -0.91 2.15 0.75
C ALA A 77 -0.14 2.63 2.00
N SER A 78 1.16 2.92 1.87
CA SER A 78 1.97 3.45 2.98
C SER A 78 1.48 4.82 3.44
N ARG A 79 1.11 5.71 2.52
CA ARG A 79 0.53 7.02 2.82
C ARG A 79 -0.76 6.89 3.61
N LEU A 80 -1.66 6.00 3.18
CA LEU A 80 -2.92 5.75 3.87
C LEU A 80 -2.69 5.23 5.29
N LEU A 81 -1.79 4.26 5.46
CA LEU A 81 -1.49 3.64 6.75
C LEU A 81 -0.83 4.61 7.73
N LEU A 82 0.09 5.45 7.25
CA LEU A 82 0.87 6.36 8.09
C LEU A 82 0.11 7.63 8.44
N CYS A 83 -0.53 8.25 7.45
CA CYS A 83 -1.12 9.57 7.62
C CYS A 83 -2.55 9.55 8.19
N ARG A 84 -3.13 8.37 8.36
CA ARG A 84 -4.47 8.18 8.92
C ARG A 84 -4.50 6.99 9.87
N PRO A 85 -4.42 7.20 11.19
CA PRO A 85 -4.49 6.11 12.17
C PRO A 85 -5.74 5.22 12.00
N GLY A 86 -5.61 3.95 12.34
CA GLY A 86 -6.71 2.98 12.32
C GLY A 86 -7.06 2.43 10.93
N ARG A 87 -6.17 2.55 9.95
CA ARG A 87 -6.43 2.05 8.59
C ARG A 87 -5.97 0.62 8.40
N THR A 88 -6.75 -0.11 7.61
CA THR A 88 -6.44 -1.48 7.23
C THR A 88 -6.24 -1.58 5.72
N VAL A 89 -5.08 -2.09 5.34
CA VAL A 89 -4.74 -2.44 3.96
C VAL A 89 -4.65 -3.95 3.83
N VAL A 90 -5.26 -4.49 2.79
CA VAL A 90 -5.17 -5.90 2.42
C VAL A 90 -4.49 -6.02 1.08
N CYS A 91 -3.38 -6.74 1.02
CA CYS A 91 -2.67 -7.05 -0.21
C CYS A 91 -2.94 -8.51 -0.59
N ILE A 92 -3.31 -8.76 -1.84
CA ILE A 92 -3.53 -10.11 -2.35
C ILE A 92 -2.66 -10.30 -3.59
N SER A 93 -1.87 -11.36 -3.60
CA SER A 93 -1.05 -11.75 -4.75
C SER A 93 -1.25 -13.23 -5.08
N ARG A 94 -0.75 -13.65 -6.22
CA ARG A 94 -0.92 -15.00 -6.75
C ARG A 94 -0.40 -16.09 -5.81
N ALA A 95 0.74 -15.84 -5.16
CA ALA A 95 1.44 -16.81 -4.31
C ALA A 95 1.92 -16.16 -3.00
N GLU A 96 2.19 -16.99 -1.99
CA GLU A 96 2.62 -16.53 -0.67
C GLU A 96 3.94 -15.77 -0.69
N ASN A 97 4.91 -16.21 -1.49
CA ASN A 97 6.19 -15.52 -1.65
C ASN A 97 6.02 -14.11 -2.26
N GLU A 98 5.10 -13.96 -3.21
CA GLU A 98 4.77 -12.66 -3.81
C GLU A 98 4.04 -11.76 -2.81
N ALA A 99 3.06 -12.30 -2.08
CA ALA A 99 2.37 -11.58 -1.01
C ALA A 99 3.34 -11.10 0.08
N ARG A 100 4.29 -11.95 0.46
CA ARG A 100 5.37 -11.64 1.41
C ARG A 100 6.26 -10.50 0.92
N GLU A 101 6.55 -10.50 -0.38
CA GLU A 101 7.35 -9.46 -1.02
C GLU A 101 6.67 -8.09 -0.98
N LEU A 102 5.33 -8.01 -1.07
CA LEU A 102 4.59 -6.75 -0.92
C LEU A 102 4.78 -6.16 0.48
N VAL A 103 4.70 -7.01 1.52
CA VAL A 103 4.95 -6.56 2.91
C VAL A 103 6.40 -6.15 3.10
N ARG A 104 7.36 -6.90 2.53
CA ARG A 104 8.79 -6.55 2.60
C ARG A 104 9.04 -5.17 1.99
N ARG A 105 8.50 -4.90 0.79
CA ARG A 105 8.64 -3.60 0.12
C ARG A 105 7.99 -2.46 0.90
N LEU A 106 6.85 -2.72 1.55
CA LEU A 106 6.23 -1.73 2.42
C LEU A 106 7.13 -1.37 3.60
N GLY A 107 7.81 -2.38 4.18
CA GLY A 107 8.83 -2.15 5.21
C GLY A 107 10.04 -1.35 4.72
N VAL A 108 10.48 -1.56 3.48
CA VAL A 108 11.53 -0.74 2.84
C VAL A 108 11.08 0.71 2.73
N ILE A 109 9.84 0.97 2.29
CA ILE A 109 9.29 2.32 2.20
C ILE A 109 9.33 3.01 3.57
N PHE A 110 8.83 2.35 4.62
CA PHE A 110 8.82 2.94 5.97
C PHE A 110 10.22 3.11 6.56
N GLY A 111 11.12 2.15 6.33
CA GLY A 111 12.50 2.23 6.78
C GLY A 111 13.29 3.40 6.17
N ALA A 112 12.86 3.86 5.01
CA ALA A 112 13.49 4.97 4.29
C ALA A 112 13.03 6.37 4.76
N MET A 113 12.08 6.46 5.70
CA MET A 113 11.54 7.74 6.18
C MET A 113 11.65 7.94 7.69
N PRO A 114 12.87 7.91 8.26
CA PRO A 114 13.09 7.89 9.71
C PRO A 114 12.62 9.16 10.45
N ARG A 115 12.31 10.23 9.73
CA ARG A 115 11.74 11.46 10.31
C ARG A 115 10.23 11.36 10.56
N LEU A 116 9.54 10.43 9.87
CA LEU A 116 8.09 10.26 9.98
C LEU A 116 7.70 9.01 10.77
N ILE A 117 8.53 7.96 10.72
CA ILE A 117 8.24 6.68 11.36
C ILE A 117 9.53 5.93 11.66
N GLN A 118 9.56 5.20 12.76
CA GLN A 118 10.72 4.40 13.15
C GLN A 118 10.37 2.90 13.24
N PRO A 119 11.31 2.00 12.94
CA PRO A 119 11.15 0.60 13.33
C PRO A 119 11.00 0.50 14.85
N GLU A 120 10.03 -0.26 15.36
CA GLU A 120 9.69 -0.32 16.79
C GLU A 120 10.92 -0.64 17.69
N ARG A 121 11.81 -1.52 17.21
CA ARG A 121 13.01 -1.93 17.96
C ARG A 121 14.21 -0.99 17.82
N GLN A 122 14.13 0.01 16.95
CA GLN A 122 15.21 0.93 16.62
C GLN A 122 14.81 2.39 16.86
N ALA A 123 13.63 2.63 17.40
CA ALA A 123 13.18 3.96 17.73
C ALA A 123 14.13 4.60 18.76
N PRO A 124 14.65 5.81 18.50
CA PRO A 124 15.50 6.51 19.43
C PRO A 124 14.80 6.77 20.78
N GLU A 125 15.58 6.90 21.85
CA GLU A 125 15.04 7.32 23.14
C GLU A 125 14.34 8.68 23.01
N GLY A 126 13.15 8.81 23.58
CA GLY A 126 12.32 10.00 23.46
C GLY A 126 11.54 10.14 22.14
N TRP A 127 11.56 9.13 21.29
CA TRP A 127 10.74 9.15 20.07
C TRP A 127 9.23 9.11 20.39
N GLU A 128 8.52 10.15 20.02
CA GLU A 128 7.06 10.27 20.23
C GLU A 128 6.24 10.00 18.94
N GLY A 129 6.90 9.83 17.79
CA GLY A 129 6.25 9.56 16.51
C GLY A 129 5.77 8.11 16.36
N PRO A 130 5.16 7.78 15.22
CA PRO A 130 4.75 6.41 14.93
C PRO A 130 5.92 5.43 14.90
N VAL A 131 5.63 4.18 15.28
CA VAL A 131 6.57 3.07 15.11
C VAL A 131 5.93 1.94 14.31
N PHE A 132 6.72 1.21 13.55
CA PHE A 132 6.22 0.05 12.83
C PHE A 132 6.93 -1.24 13.22
N ARG A 133 6.16 -2.32 13.20
CA ARG A 133 6.64 -3.69 13.30
C ARG A 133 6.20 -4.48 12.09
N GLN A 134 7.15 -5.16 11.47
CA GLN A 134 6.90 -6.00 10.32
C GLN A 134 7.13 -7.47 10.68
N ASN A 135 6.20 -8.32 10.25
CA ASN A 135 6.33 -9.76 10.20
C ASN A 135 6.35 -10.25 8.74
N ARG A 136 6.29 -11.57 8.52
CA ARG A 136 6.34 -12.13 7.16
C ARG A 136 5.17 -11.71 6.27
N MET A 137 3.96 -11.65 6.83
CA MET A 137 2.70 -11.43 6.10
C MET A 137 1.92 -10.22 6.58
N ASP A 138 2.43 -9.49 7.56
CA ASP A 138 1.77 -8.32 8.12
C ASP A 138 2.77 -7.23 8.51
N LEU A 139 2.28 -6.00 8.51
CA LEU A 139 2.97 -4.83 9.03
C LEU A 139 1.98 -4.01 9.85
N THR A 140 2.35 -3.66 11.07
CA THR A 140 1.53 -2.86 11.99
C THR A 140 2.24 -1.55 12.29
N ILE A 141 1.51 -0.45 12.21
CA ILE A 141 1.95 0.88 12.66
C ILE A 141 1.20 1.20 13.93
N ARG A 142 1.94 1.56 14.99
CA ARG A 142 1.39 2.09 16.24
C ARG A 142 1.64 3.58 16.32
N PHE A 143 0.67 4.28 16.82
CA PHE A 143 0.70 5.72 17.05
C PHE A 143 0.65 5.98 18.55
N ALA A 144 1.22 7.07 19.02
CA ALA A 144 1.13 7.46 20.42
C ALA A 144 -0.34 7.65 20.83
N ASP A 145 -1.12 8.30 19.95
CA ASP A 145 -2.53 8.55 20.15
C ASP A 145 -3.34 8.02 18.96
N GLY A 146 -4.17 6.99 19.19
CA GLY A 146 -5.06 6.45 18.17
C GLY A 146 -4.91 4.95 17.91
N PRO A 147 -5.83 4.37 17.14
CA PRO A 147 -5.81 2.96 16.82
C PRO A 147 -4.65 2.62 15.84
N PRO A 148 -4.10 1.42 15.93
CA PRO A 148 -3.03 1.00 15.02
C PRO A 148 -3.54 0.86 13.59
N SER A 149 -2.68 1.15 12.62
CA SER A 149 -2.90 0.82 11.23
C SER A 149 -2.21 -0.50 10.88
N VAL A 150 -2.85 -1.31 10.02
CA VAL A 150 -2.37 -2.66 9.70
C VAL A 150 -2.40 -2.92 8.21
N CYS A 151 -1.31 -3.45 7.67
CA CYS A 151 -1.26 -4.11 6.37
C CYS A 151 -1.20 -5.61 6.57
N ARG A 152 -2.02 -6.37 5.84
CA ARG A 152 -1.97 -7.83 5.77
C ARG A 152 -1.88 -8.29 4.34
N ALA A 153 -1.02 -9.27 4.09
CA ALA A 153 -0.88 -9.85 2.78
C ALA A 153 -1.30 -11.32 2.77
N PHE A 154 -1.91 -11.75 1.69
CA PHE A 154 -2.43 -13.11 1.51
C PHE A 154 -2.09 -13.61 0.11
N ALA A 155 -1.80 -14.91 0.01
CA ALA A 155 -1.93 -15.60 -1.25
C ALA A 155 -3.41 -15.70 -1.63
N THR A 156 -3.68 -15.68 -2.92
CA THR A 156 -5.04 -15.82 -3.44
C THR A 156 -5.64 -17.16 -3.00
N SER A 157 -6.76 -17.09 -2.30
CA SER A 157 -7.61 -18.24 -2.00
C SER A 157 -9.07 -17.79 -1.89
N PRO A 158 -10.06 -18.67 -2.17
CA PRO A 158 -11.45 -18.35 -1.93
C PRO A 158 -11.67 -18.01 -0.46
N GLY A 159 -11.90 -16.73 -0.16
CA GLY A 159 -12.11 -16.25 1.19
C GLY A 159 -10.87 -15.67 1.91
N ALA A 160 -9.75 -15.52 1.24
CA ALA A 160 -8.51 -14.92 1.82
C ALA A 160 -8.75 -13.61 2.59
N ALA A 161 -9.71 -12.81 2.15
CA ALA A 161 -10.07 -11.55 2.79
C ALA A 161 -11.38 -11.59 3.61
N ARG A 162 -12.01 -12.75 3.78
CA ARG A 162 -13.24 -12.86 4.57
C ARG A 162 -12.98 -12.52 6.04
N GLY A 163 -13.87 -11.72 6.63
CA GLY A 163 -13.75 -11.31 8.03
C GLY A 163 -12.90 -10.08 8.29
N PHE A 164 -12.29 -9.48 7.27
CA PHE A 164 -11.56 -8.22 7.41
C PHE A 164 -12.38 -7.04 6.90
N THR A 165 -12.23 -5.94 7.59
CA THR A 165 -12.67 -4.64 7.11
C THR A 165 -11.45 -3.94 6.52
N ALA A 166 -11.47 -3.63 5.21
CA ALA A 166 -10.34 -2.99 4.55
C ALA A 166 -10.68 -1.58 4.06
N ASP A 167 -9.76 -0.64 4.27
CA ASP A 167 -9.82 0.71 3.70
C ASP A 167 -9.20 0.75 2.31
N LEU A 168 -8.26 -0.15 2.05
CA LEU A 168 -7.65 -0.35 0.74
C LEU A 168 -7.37 -1.84 0.51
N ILE A 169 -7.74 -2.32 -0.67
CA ILE A 169 -7.38 -3.64 -1.16
C ILE A 169 -6.47 -3.46 -2.37
N LEU A 170 -5.30 -4.09 -2.33
CA LEU A 170 -4.36 -4.16 -3.43
C LEU A 170 -4.36 -5.58 -4.01
N LEU A 171 -4.75 -5.71 -5.27
CA LEU A 171 -4.66 -6.94 -6.06
C LEU A 171 -3.45 -6.82 -6.99
N ASP A 172 -2.34 -7.46 -6.64
CA ASP A 172 -1.16 -7.47 -7.50
C ASP A 172 -1.17 -8.71 -8.40
N GLU A 173 -0.76 -8.52 -9.65
CA GLU A 173 -0.85 -9.52 -10.73
C GLU A 173 -2.24 -10.20 -10.83
N TRP A 174 -3.30 -9.39 -10.73
CA TRP A 174 -4.68 -9.86 -10.60
C TRP A 174 -5.11 -10.83 -11.70
N ALA A 175 -4.76 -10.56 -12.97
CA ALA A 175 -5.11 -11.48 -14.07
C ALA A 175 -4.47 -12.88 -13.94
N PHE A 176 -3.49 -13.06 -13.06
CA PHE A 176 -2.82 -14.35 -12.84
C PHE A 176 -3.23 -15.02 -11.53
N GLN A 177 -4.12 -14.42 -10.78
CA GLN A 177 -4.62 -15.00 -9.54
C GLN A 177 -5.60 -16.13 -9.83
N PRO A 178 -5.43 -17.32 -9.23
CA PRO A 178 -6.40 -18.41 -9.35
C PRO A 178 -7.76 -18.00 -8.78
N GLY A 179 -8.86 -18.33 -9.48
CA GLY A 179 -10.20 -17.99 -9.00
C GLY A 179 -10.47 -16.48 -8.90
N ASP A 180 -10.00 -15.70 -9.87
CA ASP A 180 -10.08 -14.24 -9.87
C ASP A 180 -11.51 -13.72 -9.69
N ARG A 181 -12.53 -14.46 -10.17
CA ARG A 181 -13.95 -14.10 -10.01
C ARG A 181 -14.44 -14.28 -8.59
N GLU A 182 -14.14 -15.44 -7.99
CA GLU A 182 -14.50 -15.77 -6.61
C GLU A 182 -13.81 -14.84 -5.63
N VAL A 183 -12.54 -14.54 -5.88
CA VAL A 183 -11.78 -13.53 -5.11
C VAL A 183 -12.47 -12.18 -5.21
N TRP A 184 -12.74 -11.69 -6.42
CA TRP A 184 -13.43 -10.41 -6.62
C TRP A 184 -14.79 -10.37 -5.92
N ALA A 185 -15.61 -11.41 -6.07
CA ALA A 185 -16.91 -11.51 -5.40
C ALA A 185 -16.77 -11.43 -3.87
N SER A 186 -15.74 -12.05 -3.30
CA SER A 186 -15.50 -12.02 -1.85
C SER A 186 -15.04 -10.65 -1.34
N LEU A 187 -14.45 -9.82 -2.20
CA LEU A 187 -13.95 -8.47 -1.86
C LEU A 187 -15.02 -7.39 -1.97
N LEU A 188 -16.03 -7.58 -2.81
CA LEU A 188 -17.07 -6.57 -3.06
C LEU A 188 -17.78 -6.08 -1.78
N PRO A 189 -18.17 -6.95 -0.82
CA PRO A 189 -18.77 -6.50 0.42
C PRO A 189 -17.84 -5.59 1.26
N LEU A 190 -16.53 -5.83 1.20
CA LEU A 190 -15.54 -5.08 1.97
C LEU A 190 -15.41 -3.63 1.50
N VAL A 191 -15.60 -3.40 0.19
CA VAL A 191 -15.46 -2.07 -0.44
C VAL A 191 -16.81 -1.36 -0.65
N ASN A 192 -17.91 -2.08 -0.68
CA ASN A 192 -19.25 -1.51 -0.93
C ASN A 192 -19.96 -1.00 0.33
N ARG A 193 -19.38 -1.14 1.51
CA ARG A 193 -19.93 -0.63 2.76
C ARG A 193 -20.05 0.91 2.75
N PRO A 194 -20.95 1.53 3.55
CA PRO A 194 -20.95 2.96 3.79
C PRO A 194 -19.58 3.44 4.30
N GLY A 195 -19.02 4.48 3.72
CA GLY A 195 -17.65 4.92 3.99
C GLY A 195 -16.56 3.98 3.44
N GLY A 196 -16.92 3.06 2.55
CA GLY A 196 -16.18 1.89 2.13
C GLY A 196 -14.79 2.13 1.57
N GLY A 197 -14.03 1.04 1.53
CA GLY A 197 -12.66 0.99 1.09
C GLY A 197 -12.48 1.21 -0.43
N ARG A 198 -11.24 1.26 -0.82
CA ARG A 198 -10.80 1.37 -2.22
C ARG A 198 -10.23 0.04 -2.70
N VAL A 199 -10.25 -0.18 -4.02
CA VAL A 199 -9.54 -1.30 -4.66
C VAL A 199 -8.58 -0.75 -5.70
N ILE A 200 -7.36 -1.23 -5.66
CA ILE A 200 -6.35 -1.03 -6.69
C ILE A 200 -5.98 -2.41 -7.25
N GLY A 201 -6.31 -2.65 -8.49
CA GLY A 201 -5.95 -3.88 -9.21
C GLY A 201 -4.86 -3.59 -10.24
N LEU A 202 -3.74 -4.30 -10.15
CA LEU A 202 -2.61 -4.19 -11.07
C LEU A 202 -2.42 -5.51 -11.80
N SER A 203 -2.23 -5.48 -13.10
CA SER A 203 -1.81 -6.68 -13.86
C SER A 203 -1.21 -6.34 -15.20
N THR A 204 -0.44 -7.29 -15.74
CA THR A 204 -0.26 -7.43 -17.17
C THR A 204 -1.49 -8.11 -17.78
N MET A 205 -1.69 -7.99 -19.10
CA MET A 205 -2.87 -8.57 -19.76
C MET A 205 -2.77 -10.10 -19.79
N ARG A 206 -3.90 -10.74 -19.45
CA ARG A 206 -4.14 -12.15 -19.68
C ARG A 206 -5.58 -12.33 -20.15
N LEU A 207 -5.77 -12.78 -21.38
CA LEU A 207 -7.09 -13.02 -21.95
C LEU A 207 -7.86 -14.11 -21.19
N GLY A 208 -9.19 -14.02 -21.19
CA GLY A 208 -10.07 -14.99 -20.54
C GLY A 208 -10.26 -14.79 -19.02
N THR A 209 -9.59 -13.83 -18.42
CA THR A 209 -9.68 -13.51 -16.99
C THR A 209 -10.75 -12.47 -16.69
N LEU A 210 -11.15 -12.34 -15.42
CA LEU A 210 -12.03 -11.28 -14.98
C LEU A 210 -11.38 -9.90 -15.18
N PHE A 211 -10.08 -9.79 -14.89
CA PHE A 211 -9.32 -8.54 -15.12
C PHE A 211 -9.49 -8.04 -16.57
N ALA A 212 -9.29 -8.93 -17.57
CA ALA A 212 -9.42 -8.57 -18.99
C ALA A 212 -10.87 -8.20 -19.41
N ARG A 213 -11.87 -8.66 -18.66
CA ARG A 213 -13.29 -8.32 -18.93
C ARG A 213 -13.71 -7.00 -18.32
N LEU A 214 -13.08 -6.59 -17.22
CA LEU A 214 -13.38 -5.35 -16.50
C LEU A 214 -12.58 -4.17 -17.04
N TRP A 215 -11.44 -4.46 -17.65
CA TRP A 215 -10.62 -3.48 -18.37
C TRP A 215 -11.30 -3.02 -19.65
#